data_f80561497df7169a8eb353e08c6aca44
#
_entry.id   f80561497df7169a8eb353e08c6aca44
#
_cell.length_a   1.000
_cell.length_b   1.000
_cell.length_c   1.000
_cell.angle_alpha   90.00
_cell.angle_beta   90.00
_cell.angle_gamma   90.00
#
_symmetry.space_group_name_H-M   'P 1'
#
loop_
_entity.id
_entity.type
_entity.pdbx_description
1 polymer ?
#
loop_
_entity_poly.entity_id
_entity_poly.type
_entity_poly.pdbx_seq_one_letter_code
_entity_poly.pdbx_strand_id
1 'polypeptide(L)'
;MAAWPFTKAHLQALAVLKLVSGQPVPWIVGRAVADPISTEDIQFPSDAGVVRARLYLPENKPNAPTLIVLHGVHHLGIDEPRLTAFAAAMASCGLRVLTPELPGIKDYHVDRSSVQVIGESARWFAQKTGGPVGVMGLSFSGGLALIAAADPIFHPDFKFVLAVGSQDAMDHVANYYLTGRELRPDGTTELLPAHEYGALVLEYEHLEDFVPAADIAAIRPVLRQHLYEDKSAETAAEIVLNDTQRREARELIDVNSPATLRKLASVQTKHIEEMEGLSPHGRLQTLTTPVYLLHGEADNIIPAAETLWMAHELPGTTLQAMLVSPVLAHLDLQSAQPGAWDEWRLVHFLALVMHAAGRN
;
A
#
# COMPACT_ATOMS: atom_id res chain seq x y z
N MET A 1 -19.55 -23.56 20.53
CA MET A 1 -19.74 -22.13 20.21
C MET A 1 -18.42 -21.39 19.87
N ALA A 2 -17.25 -21.83 20.34
CA ALA A 2 -15.97 -21.17 20.05
C ALA A 2 -15.49 -21.23 18.56
N ALA A 3 -15.97 -22.21 17.77
CA ALA A 3 -15.57 -22.34 16.37
C ALA A 3 -16.29 -21.38 15.39
N TRP A 4 -17.46 -20.85 15.78
CA TRP A 4 -18.27 -20.01 14.87
C TRP A 4 -17.61 -18.69 14.46
N PRO A 5 -16.97 -17.90 15.35
CA PRO A 5 -16.31 -16.66 14.95
C PRO A 5 -15.20 -16.90 13.91
N PHE A 6 -14.45 -17.97 14.07
CA PHE A 6 -13.37 -18.35 13.14
C PHE A 6 -13.93 -18.82 11.79
N THR A 7 -14.97 -19.66 11.78
CA THR A 7 -15.65 -20.10 10.56
C THR A 7 -16.26 -18.92 9.82
N LYS A 8 -16.91 -17.99 10.55
CA LYS A 8 -17.47 -16.77 9.97
C LYS A 8 -16.39 -15.93 9.29
N ALA A 9 -15.22 -15.74 9.92
CA ALA A 9 -14.11 -14.99 9.34
C ALA A 9 -13.62 -15.60 8.01
N HIS A 10 -13.59 -16.94 7.88
CA HIS A 10 -13.26 -17.59 6.61
C HIS A 10 -14.32 -17.37 5.53
N LEU A 11 -15.61 -17.41 5.90
CA LEU A 11 -16.69 -17.10 4.96
C LEU A 11 -16.62 -15.63 4.49
N GLN A 12 -16.31 -14.72 5.40
CA GLN A 12 -16.12 -13.30 5.09
C GLN A 12 -14.93 -13.11 4.15
N ALA A 13 -13.76 -13.70 4.47
CA ALA A 13 -12.56 -13.64 3.64
C ALA A 13 -12.80 -14.18 2.22
N LEU A 14 -13.49 -15.33 2.11
CA LEU A 14 -13.86 -15.90 0.82
C LEU A 14 -14.78 -14.97 0.04
N ALA A 15 -15.78 -14.36 0.71
CA ALA A 15 -16.70 -13.43 0.08
C ALA A 15 -15.97 -12.18 -0.43
N VAL A 16 -15.07 -11.60 0.36
CA VAL A 16 -14.22 -10.45 -0.04
C VAL A 16 -13.43 -10.79 -1.29
N LEU A 17 -12.69 -11.89 -1.29
CA LEU A 17 -11.86 -12.29 -2.44
C LEU A 17 -12.70 -12.50 -3.71
N LYS A 18 -13.88 -13.14 -3.59
CA LYS A 18 -14.79 -13.32 -4.73
C LYS A 18 -15.32 -12.00 -5.26
N LEU A 19 -15.72 -11.08 -4.37
CA LEU A 19 -16.20 -9.74 -4.77
C LEU A 19 -15.11 -8.94 -5.48
N VAL A 20 -13.91 -8.92 -4.92
CA VAL A 20 -12.77 -8.17 -5.49
C VAL A 20 -12.32 -8.75 -6.83
N SER A 21 -12.37 -10.07 -7.00
CA SER A 21 -12.03 -10.73 -8.27
C SER A 21 -13.17 -10.72 -9.30
N GLY A 22 -14.30 -10.05 -9.01
CA GLY A 22 -15.47 -10.04 -9.89
C GLY A 22 -16.14 -11.40 -10.07
N GLN A 23 -15.86 -12.36 -9.17
CA GLN A 23 -16.43 -13.70 -9.23
C GLN A 23 -17.72 -13.78 -8.40
N PRO A 24 -18.67 -14.64 -8.80
CA PRO A 24 -19.91 -14.80 -8.06
C PRO A 24 -19.65 -15.36 -6.66
N VAL A 25 -20.17 -14.68 -5.64
CA VAL A 25 -20.17 -15.20 -4.26
C VAL A 25 -21.22 -16.31 -4.16
N PRO A 26 -20.88 -17.52 -3.67
CA PRO A 26 -21.86 -18.57 -3.44
C PRO A 26 -23.01 -18.04 -2.56
N TRP A 27 -24.26 -18.29 -2.95
CA TRP A 27 -25.44 -17.68 -2.31
C TRP A 27 -25.53 -17.92 -0.79
N ILE A 28 -25.10 -19.10 -0.35
CA ILE A 28 -25.06 -19.47 1.08
C ILE A 28 -24.06 -18.56 1.83
N VAL A 29 -22.88 -18.34 1.23
CA VAL A 29 -21.83 -17.47 1.79
C VAL A 29 -22.34 -16.02 1.83
N GLY A 30 -22.88 -15.52 0.72
CA GLY A 30 -23.42 -14.16 0.63
C GLY A 30 -24.51 -13.90 1.69
N ARG A 31 -25.48 -14.81 1.85
CA ARG A 31 -26.52 -14.71 2.90
C ARG A 31 -25.95 -14.71 4.32
N ALA A 32 -24.86 -15.42 4.55
CA ALA A 32 -24.31 -15.57 5.89
C ALA A 32 -23.45 -14.36 6.32
N VAL A 33 -22.83 -13.63 5.36
CA VAL A 33 -21.81 -12.64 5.71
C VAL A 33 -21.92 -11.31 4.98
N ALA A 34 -22.72 -11.19 3.92
CA ALA A 34 -22.86 -9.94 3.17
C ALA A 34 -24.04 -9.09 3.66
N ASP A 35 -23.78 -7.80 3.86
CA ASP A 35 -24.77 -6.79 4.20
C ASP A 35 -24.82 -5.71 3.11
N PRO A 36 -25.96 -5.04 2.92
CA PRO A 36 -26.00 -3.77 2.20
C PRO A 36 -25.09 -2.74 2.88
N ILE A 37 -24.49 -1.87 2.07
CA ILE A 37 -23.61 -0.82 2.56
C ILE A 37 -24.09 0.55 2.11
N SER A 38 -23.82 1.57 2.93
CA SER A 38 -23.85 2.96 2.55
C SER A 38 -22.43 3.52 2.47
N THR A 39 -22.23 4.53 1.63
CA THR A 39 -20.95 5.23 1.49
C THR A 39 -21.15 6.72 1.70
N GLU A 40 -20.21 7.35 2.38
CA GLU A 40 -20.24 8.78 2.69
C GLU A 40 -18.84 9.37 2.47
N ASP A 41 -18.74 10.42 1.65
CA ASP A 41 -17.54 11.25 1.56
C ASP A 41 -17.52 12.22 2.74
N ILE A 42 -16.45 12.18 3.52
CA ILE A 42 -16.28 12.96 4.73
C ILE A 42 -14.96 13.74 4.69
N GLN A 43 -14.86 14.69 5.60
CA GLN A 43 -13.62 15.42 5.86
C GLN A 43 -13.42 15.55 7.37
N PHE A 44 -12.17 15.50 7.80
CA PHE A 44 -11.82 15.74 9.20
C PHE A 44 -10.51 16.54 9.29
N PRO A 45 -10.33 17.31 10.39
CA PRO A 45 -9.11 18.10 10.60
C PRO A 45 -7.93 17.19 10.92
N SER A 46 -6.76 17.58 10.44
CA SER A 46 -5.44 17.00 10.72
C SER A 46 -4.46 18.16 10.87
N ASP A 47 -3.33 17.96 11.55
CA ASP A 47 -2.25 18.95 11.63
C ASP A 47 -1.65 19.25 10.25
N ALA A 48 -1.73 18.30 9.32
CA ALA A 48 -1.35 18.48 7.92
C ALA A 48 -2.42 19.20 7.07
N GLY A 49 -3.55 19.59 7.66
CA GLY A 49 -4.68 20.22 6.97
C GLY A 49 -5.97 19.40 7.06
N VAL A 50 -6.88 19.59 6.11
CA VAL A 50 -8.14 18.83 6.06
C VAL A 50 -7.94 17.56 5.26
N VAL A 51 -8.18 16.40 5.89
CA VAL A 51 -8.12 15.10 5.25
C VAL A 51 -9.47 14.77 4.63
N ARG A 52 -9.50 14.53 3.32
CA ARG A 52 -10.63 13.93 2.61
C ARG A 52 -10.63 12.43 2.86
N ALA A 53 -11.78 11.84 3.11
CA ALA A 53 -11.89 10.41 3.30
C ALA A 53 -13.25 9.89 2.81
N ARG A 54 -13.33 8.60 2.55
CA ARG A 54 -14.60 7.91 2.30
C ARG A 54 -14.86 6.86 3.36
N LEU A 55 -16.06 6.90 3.92
CA LEU A 55 -16.54 5.97 4.93
C LEU A 55 -17.53 4.98 4.30
N TYR A 56 -17.33 3.69 4.52
CA TYR A 56 -18.18 2.58 4.07
C TYR A 56 -18.76 1.90 5.28
N LEU A 57 -20.08 1.84 5.37
CA LEU A 57 -20.82 1.38 6.54
C LEU A 57 -21.75 0.21 6.20
N PRO A 58 -21.66 -0.92 6.91
CA PRO A 58 -22.68 -1.97 6.80
C PRO A 58 -23.99 -1.50 7.47
N GLU A 59 -25.07 -1.40 6.70
CA GLU A 59 -26.33 -0.77 7.15
C GLU A 59 -26.93 -1.45 8.39
N ASN A 60 -26.77 -2.76 8.52
CA ASN A 60 -27.36 -3.54 9.60
C ASN A 60 -26.43 -3.76 10.81
N LYS A 61 -25.23 -3.15 10.84
CA LYS A 61 -24.21 -3.37 11.87
C LYS A 61 -23.55 -2.06 12.31
N PRO A 62 -24.26 -1.18 13.01
CA PRO A 62 -23.72 0.14 13.41
C PRO A 62 -22.46 0.02 14.29
N ASN A 63 -22.31 -1.08 15.04
CA ASN A 63 -21.15 -1.34 15.89
C ASN A 63 -20.19 -2.38 15.27
N ALA A 64 -20.15 -2.48 13.94
CA ALA A 64 -19.22 -3.36 13.27
C ALA A 64 -17.76 -2.96 13.60
N PRO A 65 -16.82 -3.93 13.62
CA PRO A 65 -15.38 -3.63 13.77
C PRO A 65 -14.88 -2.65 12.72
N THR A 66 -13.80 -1.96 13.04
CA THR A 66 -13.24 -0.88 12.23
C THR A 66 -11.99 -1.30 11.48
N LEU A 67 -11.83 -0.80 10.26
CA LEU A 67 -10.64 -0.93 9.46
C LEU A 67 -10.38 0.36 8.69
N ILE A 68 -9.16 0.87 8.73
CA ILE A 68 -8.67 1.86 7.77
C ILE A 68 -8.00 1.12 6.63
N VAL A 69 -8.27 1.52 5.39
CA VAL A 69 -7.57 1.02 4.20
C VAL A 69 -6.90 2.21 3.50
N LEU A 70 -5.58 2.19 3.48
CA LEU A 70 -4.75 3.23 2.88
C LEU A 70 -4.43 2.85 1.43
N HIS A 71 -4.60 3.80 0.52
CA HIS A 71 -4.27 3.60 -0.89
C HIS A 71 -2.75 3.55 -1.13
N GLY A 72 -2.32 2.86 -2.17
CA GLY A 72 -0.96 2.93 -2.70
C GLY A 72 -0.72 4.21 -3.52
N VAL A 73 0.50 4.32 -4.06
CA VAL A 73 0.87 5.44 -4.95
C VAL A 73 0.02 5.37 -6.22
N HIS A 74 -0.91 6.31 -6.38
CA HIS A 74 -1.80 6.37 -7.55
C HIS A 74 -2.56 7.71 -7.58
N HIS A 75 -2.62 8.37 -8.73
CA HIS A 75 -3.22 9.71 -8.90
C HIS A 75 -4.71 9.80 -8.54
N LEU A 76 -5.44 8.70 -8.58
CA LEU A 76 -6.84 8.69 -8.15
C LEU A 76 -7.01 8.63 -6.62
N GLY A 77 -5.96 8.25 -5.86
CA GLY A 77 -6.03 8.18 -4.40
C GLY A 77 -7.20 7.31 -3.93
N ILE A 78 -8.09 7.87 -3.12
CA ILE A 78 -9.29 7.15 -2.61
C ILE A 78 -10.37 6.88 -3.67
N ASP A 79 -10.26 7.47 -4.85
CA ASP A 79 -11.18 7.24 -5.97
C ASP A 79 -10.70 6.12 -6.91
N GLU A 80 -9.56 5.48 -6.62
CA GLU A 80 -9.05 4.36 -7.40
C GLU A 80 -10.06 3.19 -7.35
N PRO A 81 -10.50 2.68 -8.53
CA PRO A 81 -11.61 1.72 -8.60
C PRO A 81 -11.39 0.40 -7.84
N ARG A 82 -10.14 -0.12 -7.82
CA ARG A 82 -9.82 -1.37 -7.10
C ARG A 82 -9.88 -1.16 -5.59
N LEU A 83 -9.38 -0.02 -5.10
CA LEU A 83 -9.49 0.37 -3.70
C LEU A 83 -10.95 0.51 -3.27
N THR A 84 -11.76 1.22 -4.08
CA THR A 84 -13.19 1.41 -3.75
C THR A 84 -13.95 0.09 -3.74
N ALA A 85 -13.67 -0.80 -4.68
CA ALA A 85 -14.27 -2.15 -4.73
C ALA A 85 -13.84 -2.99 -3.52
N PHE A 86 -12.56 -2.94 -3.15
CA PHE A 86 -12.02 -3.65 -1.99
C PHE A 86 -12.63 -3.14 -0.68
N ALA A 87 -12.64 -1.82 -0.46
CA ALA A 87 -13.23 -1.21 0.73
C ALA A 87 -14.74 -1.53 0.86
N ALA A 88 -15.47 -1.47 -0.25
CA ALA A 88 -16.88 -1.85 -0.30
C ALA A 88 -17.09 -3.34 0.02
N ALA A 89 -16.23 -4.24 -0.50
CA ALA A 89 -16.28 -5.67 -0.20
C ALA A 89 -16.02 -5.95 1.28
N MET A 90 -15.01 -5.30 1.87
CA MET A 90 -14.72 -5.41 3.30
C MET A 90 -15.90 -4.91 4.16
N ALA A 91 -16.52 -3.80 3.76
CA ALA A 91 -17.67 -3.25 4.47
C ALA A 91 -18.90 -4.16 4.34
N SER A 92 -19.19 -4.66 3.15
CA SER A 92 -20.32 -5.60 2.95
C SER A 92 -20.15 -6.87 3.78
N CYS A 93 -18.91 -7.29 4.02
CA CYS A 93 -18.57 -8.42 4.88
C CYS A 93 -18.51 -8.07 6.38
N GLY A 94 -18.98 -6.88 6.78
CA GLY A 94 -19.27 -6.51 8.15
C GLY A 94 -18.18 -5.76 8.88
N LEU A 95 -17.41 -4.93 8.18
CA LEU A 95 -16.50 -3.94 8.77
C LEU A 95 -17.01 -2.51 8.50
N ARG A 96 -16.71 -1.58 9.41
CA ARG A 96 -16.76 -0.15 9.09
C ARG A 96 -15.41 0.22 8.52
N VAL A 97 -15.38 0.64 7.26
CA VAL A 97 -14.13 0.92 6.55
C VAL A 97 -13.99 2.42 6.29
N LEU A 98 -12.83 2.97 6.62
CA LEU A 98 -12.43 4.34 6.29
C LEU A 98 -11.27 4.30 5.30
N THR A 99 -11.38 5.05 4.20
CA THR A 99 -10.27 5.27 3.27
C THR A 99 -9.89 6.75 3.29
N PRO A 100 -8.87 7.15 4.09
CA PRO A 100 -8.36 8.52 4.07
C PRO A 100 -7.48 8.75 2.84
N GLU A 101 -7.57 9.95 2.24
CA GLU A 101 -6.66 10.36 1.18
C GLU A 101 -5.32 10.78 1.78
N LEU A 102 -4.25 10.26 1.21
CA LEU A 102 -2.87 10.61 1.50
C LEU A 102 -2.36 11.53 0.37
N PRO A 103 -2.36 12.86 0.55
CA PRO A 103 -2.09 13.78 -0.56
C PRO A 103 -0.73 13.59 -1.21
N GLY A 104 0.33 13.35 -0.42
CA GLY A 104 1.67 13.05 -0.93
C GLY A 104 1.67 11.79 -1.80
N ILE A 105 1.18 10.69 -1.26
CA ILE A 105 1.09 9.39 -1.96
C ILE A 105 0.27 9.50 -3.26
N LYS A 106 -0.81 10.26 -3.23
CA LYS A 106 -1.62 10.53 -4.42
C LYS A 106 -0.87 11.31 -5.50
N ASP A 107 0.01 12.24 -5.12
CA ASP A 107 0.84 13.03 -6.05
C ASP A 107 2.24 12.42 -6.26
N TYR A 108 2.38 11.12 -6.00
CA TYR A 108 3.63 10.35 -6.22
C TYR A 108 4.81 10.82 -5.35
N HIS A 109 4.52 11.30 -4.14
CA HIS A 109 5.51 11.65 -3.12
C HIS A 109 5.35 10.75 -1.90
N VAL A 110 6.40 10.03 -1.57
CA VAL A 110 6.45 9.18 -0.37
C VAL A 110 7.17 9.96 0.73
N ASP A 111 6.41 10.68 1.54
CA ASP A 111 6.95 11.61 2.52
C ASP A 111 6.45 11.39 3.96
N ARG A 112 7.10 12.07 4.92
CA ARG A 112 6.75 12.00 6.35
C ARG A 112 5.37 12.57 6.68
N SER A 113 4.83 13.48 5.85
CA SER A 113 3.49 14.02 6.09
C SER A 113 2.43 12.94 5.98
N SER A 114 2.66 11.95 5.12
CA SER A 114 1.79 10.78 5.00
C SER A 114 1.74 9.93 6.28
N VAL A 115 2.86 9.79 7.01
CA VAL A 115 2.89 9.11 8.32
C VAL A 115 2.01 9.84 9.33
N GLN A 116 2.09 11.18 9.35
CA GLN A 116 1.26 12.02 10.21
C GLN A 116 -0.24 11.85 9.88
N VAL A 117 -0.62 11.95 8.60
CA VAL A 117 -2.02 11.77 8.16
C VAL A 117 -2.54 10.38 8.52
N ILE A 118 -1.72 9.32 8.39
CA ILE A 118 -2.09 7.95 8.78
C ILE A 118 -2.38 7.87 10.29
N GLY A 119 -1.46 8.38 11.12
CA GLY A 119 -1.60 8.37 12.58
C GLY A 119 -2.83 9.14 13.06
N GLU A 120 -3.06 10.33 12.50
CA GLU A 120 -4.22 11.17 12.82
C GLU A 120 -5.54 10.57 12.31
N SER A 121 -5.53 9.89 11.17
CA SER A 121 -6.68 9.14 10.69
C SER A 121 -7.05 8.00 11.64
N ALA A 122 -6.04 7.28 12.14
CA ALA A 122 -6.25 6.22 13.13
C ALA A 122 -6.85 6.79 14.42
N ARG A 123 -6.28 7.89 14.94
CA ARG A 123 -6.77 8.59 16.13
C ARG A 123 -8.21 9.09 15.95
N TRP A 124 -8.46 9.80 14.84
CA TRP A 124 -9.80 10.31 14.57
C TRP A 124 -10.84 9.21 14.50
N PHE A 125 -10.53 8.11 13.81
CA PHE A 125 -11.48 7.01 13.65
C PHE A 125 -11.64 6.20 14.95
N ALA A 126 -10.57 6.02 15.73
CA ALA A 126 -10.61 5.39 17.06
C ALA A 126 -11.51 6.18 18.02
N GLN A 127 -11.37 7.51 18.07
CA GLN A 127 -12.23 8.38 18.88
C GLN A 127 -13.70 8.32 18.42
N LYS A 128 -13.94 8.33 17.12
CA LYS A 128 -15.30 8.26 16.53
C LYS A 128 -16.00 6.95 16.85
N THR A 129 -15.26 5.88 17.01
CA THR A 129 -15.78 4.50 17.12
C THR A 129 -15.61 3.86 18.49
N GLY A 130 -14.87 4.54 19.40
CA GLY A 130 -14.75 4.16 20.79
C GLY A 130 -13.69 3.09 21.07
N GLY A 131 -12.65 2.96 20.24
CA GLY A 131 -11.54 2.03 20.47
C GLY A 131 -10.55 1.98 19.33
N PRO A 132 -9.39 1.34 19.50
CA PRO A 132 -8.35 1.27 18.48
C PRO A 132 -8.83 0.58 17.22
N VAL A 133 -8.25 0.96 16.07
CA VAL A 133 -8.68 0.54 14.74
C VAL A 133 -7.63 -0.33 14.05
N GLY A 134 -8.05 -1.30 13.25
CA GLY A 134 -7.17 -1.98 12.32
C GLY A 134 -6.76 -1.03 11.19
N VAL A 135 -5.50 -1.09 10.77
CA VAL A 135 -4.99 -0.31 9.64
C VAL A 135 -4.39 -1.26 8.61
N MET A 136 -4.85 -1.18 7.39
CA MET A 136 -4.31 -1.89 6.24
C MET A 136 -3.67 -0.87 5.30
N GLY A 137 -2.39 -1.00 5.03
CA GLY A 137 -1.68 -0.17 4.07
C GLY A 137 -1.28 -0.97 2.84
N LEU A 138 -1.52 -0.39 1.67
CA LEU A 138 -1.19 -0.96 0.38
C LEU A 138 0.11 -0.33 -0.15
N SER A 139 1.04 -1.15 -0.65
CA SER A 139 2.32 -0.66 -1.19
C SER A 139 3.08 0.18 -0.14
N PHE A 140 3.68 1.30 -0.49
CA PHE A 140 4.40 2.17 0.45
C PHE A 140 3.60 2.58 1.68
N SER A 141 2.27 2.72 1.56
CA SER A 141 1.42 3.10 2.69
C SER A 141 1.42 2.07 3.83
N GLY A 142 1.77 0.80 3.56
CA GLY A 142 1.88 -0.22 4.60
C GLY A 142 3.11 -0.03 5.48
N GLY A 143 4.27 0.27 4.89
CA GLY A 143 5.47 0.63 5.65
C GLY A 143 5.27 1.91 6.45
N LEU A 144 4.65 2.94 5.86
CA LEU A 144 4.32 4.18 6.56
C LEU A 144 3.33 3.95 7.71
N ALA A 145 2.38 3.01 7.58
CA ALA A 145 1.48 2.63 8.66
C ALA A 145 2.21 1.93 9.83
N LEU A 146 3.24 1.12 9.54
CA LEU A 146 4.10 0.54 10.58
C LEU A 146 4.90 1.61 11.33
N ILE A 147 5.41 2.63 10.63
CA ILE A 147 6.09 3.78 11.25
C ILE A 147 5.11 4.55 12.15
N ALA A 148 3.89 4.83 11.68
CA ALA A 148 2.87 5.50 12.48
C ALA A 148 2.47 4.67 13.72
N ALA A 149 2.35 3.35 13.58
CA ALA A 149 2.04 2.46 14.70
C ALA A 149 3.18 2.33 15.73
N ALA A 150 4.43 2.58 15.31
CA ALA A 150 5.60 2.63 16.19
C ALA A 150 5.74 3.98 16.92
N ASP A 151 5.07 5.03 16.46
CA ASP A 151 5.09 6.34 17.11
C ASP A 151 4.28 6.29 18.41
N PRO A 152 4.88 6.60 19.59
CA PRO A 152 4.17 6.60 20.87
C PRO A 152 2.91 7.47 20.91
N ILE A 153 2.85 8.51 20.06
CA ILE A 153 1.72 9.43 19.96
C ILE A 153 0.49 8.74 19.35
N PHE A 154 0.69 7.86 18.38
CA PHE A 154 -0.39 7.22 17.63
C PHE A 154 -0.59 5.75 18.01
N HIS A 155 0.43 5.10 18.58
CA HIS A 155 0.40 3.69 18.96
C HIS A 155 -0.91 3.23 19.65
N PRO A 156 -1.49 3.98 20.62
CA PRO A 156 -2.71 3.54 21.30
C PRO A 156 -3.95 3.44 20.42
N ASP A 157 -3.92 4.08 19.24
CA ASP A 157 -5.03 4.13 18.30
C ASP A 157 -5.01 2.96 17.30
N PHE A 158 -3.90 2.18 17.27
CA PHE A 158 -3.73 1.04 16.38
C PHE A 158 -4.06 -0.29 17.08
N LYS A 159 -5.01 -1.02 16.54
CA LYS A 159 -5.37 -2.37 16.98
C LYS A 159 -4.45 -3.43 16.38
N PHE A 160 -4.16 -3.28 15.10
CA PHE A 160 -3.20 -4.05 14.31
C PHE A 160 -2.84 -3.29 13.03
N VAL A 161 -1.72 -3.69 12.41
CA VAL A 161 -1.35 -3.25 11.06
C VAL A 161 -1.30 -4.46 10.13
N LEU A 162 -1.92 -4.34 8.96
CA LEU A 162 -1.73 -5.24 7.82
C LEU A 162 -0.97 -4.47 6.74
N ALA A 163 0.28 -4.85 6.49
CA ALA A 163 1.09 -4.31 5.39
C ALA A 163 1.00 -5.25 4.18
N VAL A 164 0.62 -4.70 3.02
CA VAL A 164 0.43 -5.47 1.79
C VAL A 164 1.34 -4.93 0.70
N GLY A 165 2.28 -5.76 0.21
CA GLY A 165 3.23 -5.36 -0.83
C GLY A 165 4.09 -4.17 -0.41
N SER A 166 4.57 -4.14 0.83
CA SER A 166 5.15 -2.95 1.45
C SER A 166 6.66 -3.09 1.66
N GLN A 167 7.35 -1.95 1.71
CA GLN A 167 8.78 -1.87 1.98
C GLN A 167 9.10 -2.07 3.47
N ASP A 168 10.26 -2.65 3.73
CA ASP A 168 10.98 -2.59 5.01
C ASP A 168 11.94 -1.39 5.02
N ALA A 169 12.76 -1.28 3.96
CA ALA A 169 13.76 -0.22 3.82
C ALA A 169 13.73 0.41 2.43
N MET A 170 13.62 1.73 2.36
CA MET A 170 13.57 2.47 1.10
C MET A 170 14.87 2.37 0.29
N ASP A 171 16.01 2.24 0.96
CA ASP A 171 17.32 2.03 0.32
C ASP A 171 17.43 0.63 -0.32
N HIS A 172 16.84 -0.41 0.28
CA HIS A 172 16.71 -1.73 -0.35
C HIS A 172 15.90 -1.64 -1.65
N VAL A 173 14.76 -0.96 -1.59
CA VAL A 173 13.89 -0.77 -2.76
C VAL A 173 14.59 0.04 -3.85
N ALA A 174 15.28 1.13 -3.49
CA ALA A 174 16.08 1.93 -4.45
C ALA A 174 17.21 1.10 -5.08
N ASN A 175 17.92 0.29 -4.29
CA ASN A 175 18.93 -0.63 -4.80
C ASN A 175 18.35 -1.71 -5.72
N TYR A 176 17.15 -2.19 -5.41
CA TYR A 176 16.41 -3.11 -6.27
C TYR A 176 16.12 -2.49 -7.65
N TYR A 177 15.69 -1.22 -7.70
CA TYR A 177 15.49 -0.52 -8.99
C TYR A 177 16.77 -0.37 -9.80
N LEU A 178 17.92 -0.22 -9.13
CA LEU A 178 19.23 -0.13 -9.81
C LEU A 178 19.72 -1.46 -10.36
N THR A 179 19.41 -2.57 -9.69
CA THR A 179 20.08 -3.85 -9.94
C THR A 179 19.17 -4.94 -10.51
N GLY A 180 17.85 -4.78 -10.38
CA GLY A 180 16.88 -5.83 -10.67
C GLY A 180 17.06 -7.08 -9.78
N ARG A 181 17.67 -6.92 -8.60
CA ARG A 181 17.94 -8.01 -7.65
C ARG A 181 17.37 -7.70 -6.29
N GLU A 182 16.61 -8.62 -5.75
CA GLU A 182 16.16 -8.56 -4.37
C GLU A 182 17.19 -9.23 -3.45
N LEU A 183 17.54 -8.57 -2.35
CA LEU A 183 18.39 -9.11 -1.30
C LEU A 183 17.49 -9.63 -0.17
N ARG A 184 17.68 -10.89 0.22
CA ARG A 184 16.93 -11.55 1.31
C ARG A 184 17.69 -11.50 2.63
N PRO A 185 17.02 -11.64 3.80
CA PRO A 185 17.67 -11.62 5.12
C PRO A 185 18.74 -12.70 5.33
N ASP A 186 18.65 -13.80 4.61
CA ASP A 186 19.65 -14.89 4.65
C ASP A 186 20.91 -14.61 3.83
N GLY A 187 21.00 -13.42 3.21
CA GLY A 187 22.09 -13.00 2.35
C GLY A 187 22.02 -13.51 0.90
N THR A 188 20.99 -14.29 0.55
CA THR A 188 20.76 -14.69 -0.84
C THR A 188 20.20 -13.54 -1.66
N THR A 189 20.49 -13.56 -2.97
CA THR A 189 19.92 -12.60 -3.93
C THR A 189 19.19 -13.35 -5.03
N GLU A 190 18.05 -12.83 -5.42
CA GLU A 190 17.26 -13.35 -6.54
C GLU A 190 17.11 -12.30 -7.63
N LEU A 191 17.17 -12.71 -8.89
CA LEU A 191 16.96 -11.83 -10.02
C LEU A 191 15.46 -11.71 -10.29
N LEU A 192 14.94 -10.50 -10.12
CA LEU A 192 13.58 -10.12 -10.44
C LEU A 192 13.65 -8.75 -11.13
N PRO A 193 13.53 -8.67 -12.46
CA PRO A 193 13.60 -7.39 -13.14
C PRO A 193 12.54 -6.42 -12.62
N ALA A 194 12.99 -5.25 -12.16
CA ALA A 194 12.10 -4.23 -11.60
C ALA A 194 11.17 -3.66 -12.70
N HIS A 195 9.93 -3.39 -12.33
CA HIS A 195 9.00 -2.63 -13.16
C HIS A 195 9.42 -1.15 -13.20
N GLU A 196 9.32 -0.52 -14.37
CA GLU A 196 9.71 0.88 -14.55
C GLU A 196 9.02 1.85 -13.60
N TYR A 197 7.78 1.55 -13.24
CA TYR A 197 6.94 2.39 -12.40
C TYR A 197 7.61 2.82 -11.07
N GLY A 198 8.28 1.90 -10.38
CA GLY A 198 8.90 2.21 -9.09
C GLY A 198 10.05 3.21 -9.22
N ALA A 199 10.91 3.02 -10.20
CA ALA A 199 12.01 3.95 -10.49
C ALA A 199 11.47 5.33 -10.93
N LEU A 200 10.44 5.35 -11.78
CA LEU A 200 9.80 6.59 -12.24
C LEU A 200 9.16 7.39 -11.10
N VAL A 201 8.58 6.73 -10.09
CA VAL A 201 8.07 7.41 -8.88
C VAL A 201 9.21 8.13 -8.16
N LEU A 202 10.34 7.46 -7.94
CA LEU A 202 11.53 8.04 -7.31
C LEU A 202 12.12 9.20 -8.13
N GLU A 203 12.15 9.07 -9.46
CA GLU A 203 12.60 10.15 -10.36
C GLU A 203 11.67 11.35 -10.34
N TYR A 204 10.36 11.11 -10.32
CA TYR A 204 9.35 12.16 -10.27
C TYR A 204 9.40 12.94 -8.95
N GLU A 205 9.63 12.25 -7.85
CA GLU A 205 9.77 12.84 -6.52
C GLU A 205 10.99 13.77 -6.44
N HIS A 206 12.15 13.32 -6.96
CA HIS A 206 13.42 14.05 -6.93
C HIS A 206 13.84 14.61 -8.29
N LEU A 207 12.88 15.08 -9.08
CA LEU A 207 13.14 15.51 -10.48
C LEU A 207 14.23 16.57 -10.61
N GLU A 208 14.47 17.37 -9.57
CA GLU A 208 15.55 18.37 -9.49
C GLU A 208 16.96 17.76 -9.52
N ASP A 209 17.11 16.49 -9.24
CA ASP A 209 18.37 15.75 -9.33
C ASP A 209 18.60 15.14 -10.70
N PHE A 210 17.57 15.09 -11.52
CA PHE A 210 17.61 14.47 -12.84
C PHE A 210 17.74 15.47 -13.98
N VAL A 211 17.14 16.66 -13.83
CA VAL A 211 17.11 17.68 -14.90
C VAL A 211 17.50 19.05 -14.36
N PRO A 212 17.97 19.97 -15.23
CA PRO A 212 18.22 21.36 -14.84
C PRO A 212 16.96 22.03 -14.26
N ALA A 213 17.13 22.87 -13.25
CA ALA A 213 16.02 23.55 -12.58
C ALA A 213 15.11 24.32 -13.56
N ALA A 214 15.69 24.88 -14.66
CA ALA A 214 14.95 25.58 -15.69
C ALA A 214 13.99 24.68 -16.50
N ASP A 215 14.24 23.37 -16.55
CA ASP A 215 13.51 22.41 -17.38
C ASP A 215 12.47 21.62 -16.58
N ILE A 216 12.53 21.64 -15.23
CA ILE A 216 11.61 20.92 -14.35
C ILE A 216 10.15 21.19 -14.69
N ALA A 217 9.77 22.49 -14.81
CA ALA A 217 8.39 22.88 -15.08
C ALA A 217 7.85 22.37 -16.43
N ALA A 218 8.75 22.18 -17.42
CA ALA A 218 8.40 21.67 -18.73
C ALA A 218 8.33 20.13 -18.75
N ILE A 219 9.26 19.44 -18.07
CA ILE A 219 9.41 17.98 -18.11
C ILE A 219 8.43 17.27 -17.14
N ARG A 220 8.20 17.83 -15.95
CA ARG A 220 7.32 17.26 -14.93
C ARG A 220 5.94 16.83 -15.45
N PRO A 221 5.23 17.62 -16.30
CA PRO A 221 3.95 17.19 -16.88
C PRO A 221 4.04 15.92 -17.72
N VAL A 222 5.14 15.71 -18.47
CA VAL A 222 5.31 14.52 -19.31
C VAL A 222 5.44 13.27 -18.43
N LEU A 223 6.34 13.30 -17.41
CA LEU A 223 6.51 12.19 -16.48
C LEU A 223 5.21 11.92 -15.69
N ARG A 224 4.50 12.98 -15.29
CA ARG A 224 3.20 12.85 -14.60
C ARG A 224 2.18 12.10 -15.46
N GLN A 225 2.05 12.46 -16.73
CA GLN A 225 1.10 11.79 -17.62
C GLN A 225 1.53 10.37 -17.97
N HIS A 226 2.84 10.12 -18.02
CA HIS A 226 3.37 8.77 -18.17
C HIS A 226 2.99 7.89 -16.95
N LEU A 227 3.21 8.39 -15.71
CA LEU A 227 2.79 7.73 -14.46
C LEU A 227 1.26 7.54 -14.37
N TYR A 228 0.47 8.41 -14.99
CA TYR A 228 -0.99 8.29 -15.08
C TYR A 228 -1.45 7.29 -16.16
N GLU A 229 -0.50 6.77 -16.95
CA GLU A 229 -0.77 5.93 -18.12
C GLU A 229 -1.66 6.61 -19.19
N ASP A 230 -1.74 7.94 -19.18
CA ASP A 230 -2.48 8.74 -20.16
C ASP A 230 -1.59 9.10 -21.37
N LYS A 231 -1.49 8.19 -22.31
CA LYS A 231 -0.68 8.37 -23.54
C LYS A 231 -1.09 9.58 -24.37
N SER A 232 -2.35 9.97 -24.36
CA SER A 232 -2.84 11.14 -25.10
C SER A 232 -2.33 12.44 -24.45
N ALA A 233 -2.48 12.56 -23.14
CA ALA A 233 -2.00 13.71 -22.38
C ALA A 233 -0.46 13.76 -22.34
N GLU A 234 0.23 12.62 -22.25
CA GLU A 234 1.69 12.52 -22.35
C GLU A 234 2.19 13.09 -23.68
N THR A 235 1.60 12.62 -24.82
CA THR A 235 1.95 13.13 -26.14
C THR A 235 1.69 14.63 -26.27
N ALA A 236 0.58 15.13 -25.75
CA ALA A 236 0.28 16.56 -25.73
C ALA A 236 1.30 17.38 -24.93
N ALA A 237 1.76 16.85 -23.79
CA ALA A 237 2.80 17.46 -22.97
C ALA A 237 4.17 17.44 -23.66
N GLU A 238 4.50 16.39 -24.43
CA GLU A 238 5.75 16.33 -25.20
C GLU A 238 5.82 17.35 -26.35
N ILE A 239 4.70 17.67 -26.99
CA ILE A 239 4.66 18.57 -28.16
C ILE A 239 5.22 19.96 -27.82
N VAL A 240 5.00 20.46 -26.63
CA VAL A 240 5.43 21.80 -26.21
C VAL A 240 6.91 21.85 -25.80
N LEU A 241 7.59 20.71 -25.67
CA LEU A 241 9.00 20.63 -25.31
C LEU A 241 9.91 21.03 -26.48
N ASN A 242 11.02 21.70 -26.16
CA ASN A 242 12.11 21.82 -27.12
C ASN A 242 12.87 20.49 -27.27
N ASP A 243 13.78 20.40 -28.26
CA ASP A 243 14.47 19.15 -28.60
C ASP A 243 15.36 18.62 -27.45
N THR A 244 15.92 19.49 -26.62
CA THR A 244 16.73 19.09 -25.46
C THR A 244 15.83 18.51 -24.36
N GLN A 245 14.80 19.22 -23.98
CA GLN A 245 13.82 18.77 -22.98
C GLN A 245 13.14 17.45 -23.37
N ARG A 246 12.83 17.29 -24.65
CA ARG A 246 12.24 16.05 -25.17
C ARG A 246 13.19 14.85 -25.05
N ARG A 247 14.49 15.08 -25.31
CA ARG A 247 15.50 14.02 -25.11
C ARG A 247 15.65 13.66 -23.65
N GLU A 248 15.71 14.66 -22.76
CA GLU A 248 15.80 14.47 -21.30
C GLU A 248 14.58 13.71 -20.77
N ALA A 249 13.36 14.10 -21.15
CA ALA A 249 12.13 13.40 -20.73
C ALA A 249 12.13 11.92 -21.18
N ARG A 250 12.53 11.64 -22.42
CA ARG A 250 12.62 10.26 -22.91
C ARG A 250 13.74 9.45 -22.26
N GLU A 251 14.87 10.09 -21.90
CA GLU A 251 15.94 9.44 -21.15
C GLU A 251 15.46 9.00 -19.76
N LEU A 252 14.63 9.83 -19.09
CA LEU A 252 14.05 9.50 -17.80
C LEU A 252 13.03 8.36 -17.91
N ILE A 253 12.15 8.38 -18.90
CA ILE A 253 11.20 7.30 -19.15
C ILE A 253 11.90 5.96 -19.42
N ASP A 254 13.10 5.99 -20.04
CA ASP A 254 13.97 4.80 -20.13
C ASP A 254 14.77 4.62 -18.84
N VAL A 255 14.11 4.14 -17.79
CA VAL A 255 14.69 3.92 -16.46
C VAL A 255 15.92 2.99 -16.48
N ASN A 256 16.07 2.17 -17.51
CA ASN A 256 17.20 1.25 -17.68
C ASN A 256 18.38 1.89 -18.44
N SER A 257 18.26 3.13 -18.90
CA SER A 257 19.37 3.80 -19.56
C SER A 257 20.56 3.94 -18.60
N PRO A 258 21.82 3.77 -19.08
CA PRO A 258 23.00 3.95 -18.22
C PRO A 258 23.13 5.34 -17.61
N ALA A 259 22.52 6.36 -18.21
CA ALA A 259 22.50 7.71 -17.68
C ALA A 259 21.49 7.84 -16.53
N THR A 260 20.28 7.34 -16.69
CA THR A 260 19.24 7.31 -15.66
C THR A 260 19.68 6.49 -14.44
N LEU A 261 20.23 5.30 -14.64
CA LEU A 261 20.74 4.47 -13.54
C LEU A 261 21.84 5.15 -12.73
N ARG A 262 22.74 5.93 -13.37
CA ARG A 262 23.74 6.71 -12.64
C ARG A 262 23.12 7.82 -11.80
N LYS A 263 22.10 8.51 -12.31
CA LYS A 263 21.36 9.54 -11.58
C LYS A 263 20.59 8.92 -10.40
N LEU A 264 19.89 7.81 -10.60
CA LEU A 264 19.21 7.05 -9.53
C LEU A 264 20.18 6.66 -8.40
N ALA A 265 21.37 6.14 -8.73
CA ALA A 265 22.39 5.82 -7.72
C ALA A 265 22.86 7.07 -6.95
N SER A 266 22.94 8.21 -7.61
CA SER A 266 23.28 9.49 -6.96
C SER A 266 22.16 9.96 -6.03
N VAL A 267 20.90 9.85 -6.46
CA VAL A 267 19.70 10.18 -5.65
C VAL A 267 19.65 9.31 -4.40
N GLN A 268 19.82 8.01 -4.52
CA GLN A 268 19.87 7.09 -3.38
C GLN A 268 20.92 7.54 -2.35
N THR A 269 22.13 7.90 -2.80
CA THR A 269 23.19 8.36 -1.89
C THR A 269 22.87 9.72 -1.26
N LYS A 270 22.31 10.65 -2.04
CA LYS A 270 22.01 12.01 -1.60
C LYS A 270 20.86 12.06 -0.59
N HIS A 271 19.84 11.24 -0.79
CA HIS A 271 18.60 11.23 0.01
C HIS A 271 18.52 10.08 1.00
N ILE A 272 19.66 9.47 1.37
CA ILE A 272 19.68 8.29 2.26
C ILE A 272 19.01 8.55 3.60
N GLU A 273 19.21 9.71 4.23
CA GLU A 273 18.58 10.07 5.51
C GLU A 273 17.06 10.23 5.40
N GLU A 274 16.58 10.71 4.25
CA GLU A 274 15.15 10.81 3.96
C GLU A 274 14.56 9.42 3.79
N MET A 275 15.20 8.54 3.02
CA MET A 275 14.81 7.15 2.80
C MET A 275 14.77 6.36 4.12
N GLU A 276 15.77 6.53 5.00
CA GLU A 276 15.77 5.96 6.35
C GLU A 276 14.57 6.45 7.18
N GLY A 277 14.22 7.74 7.02
CA GLY A 277 13.06 8.34 7.68
C GLY A 277 11.72 7.74 7.28
N LEU A 278 11.64 7.12 6.09
CA LEU A 278 10.46 6.49 5.49
C LEU A 278 10.51 4.95 5.54
N SER A 279 11.53 4.41 6.19
CA SER A 279 11.74 2.98 6.36
C SER A 279 11.25 2.51 7.72
N PRO A 280 10.38 1.48 7.79
CA PRO A 280 10.09 0.81 9.06
C PRO A 280 11.32 0.16 9.70
N HIS A 281 12.31 -0.19 8.89
CA HIS A 281 13.56 -0.82 9.30
C HIS A 281 14.19 -0.14 10.53
N GLY A 282 14.68 -0.94 11.47
CA GLY A 282 15.26 -0.46 12.73
C GLY A 282 14.24 -0.01 13.79
N ARG A 283 12.94 0.04 13.46
CA ARG A 283 11.84 0.45 14.36
C ARG A 283 10.94 -0.70 14.77
N LEU A 284 10.96 -1.80 14.02
CA LEU A 284 10.06 -2.92 14.21
C LEU A 284 10.39 -3.78 15.43
N GLN A 285 11.64 -3.80 15.88
CA GLN A 285 12.11 -4.59 17.02
C GLN A 285 11.38 -4.28 18.33
N THR A 286 10.91 -3.04 18.49
CA THR A 286 10.20 -2.58 19.70
C THR A 286 8.69 -2.46 19.50
N LEU A 287 8.20 -2.74 18.30
CA LEU A 287 6.78 -2.64 17.99
C LEU A 287 5.98 -3.71 18.74
N THR A 288 4.91 -3.29 19.42
CA THR A 288 4.02 -4.18 20.17
C THR A 288 2.63 -4.33 19.52
N THR A 289 2.27 -3.42 18.60
CA THR A 289 1.04 -3.54 17.79
C THR A 289 1.07 -4.80 16.94
N PRO A 290 0.06 -5.68 16.99
CA PRO A 290 -0.01 -6.87 16.15
C PRO A 290 0.16 -6.56 14.66
N VAL A 291 1.01 -7.32 13.96
CA VAL A 291 1.34 -7.11 12.54
C VAL A 291 0.97 -8.34 11.72
N TYR A 292 0.38 -8.10 10.56
CA TYR A 292 0.12 -9.07 9.50
C TYR A 292 0.87 -8.59 8.24
N LEU A 293 1.58 -9.50 7.58
CA LEU A 293 2.36 -9.19 6.38
C LEU A 293 1.87 -10.03 5.21
N LEU A 294 1.47 -9.38 4.11
CA LEU A 294 1.04 -10.03 2.88
C LEU A 294 1.84 -9.48 1.71
N HIS A 295 2.37 -10.35 0.85
CA HIS A 295 3.11 -9.92 -0.34
C HIS A 295 2.80 -10.81 -1.53
N GLY A 296 2.87 -10.24 -2.73
CA GLY A 296 2.88 -11.02 -3.97
C GLY A 296 4.26 -11.61 -4.23
N GLU A 297 4.33 -12.91 -4.58
CA GLU A 297 5.61 -13.58 -4.82
C GLU A 297 6.39 -12.96 -5.99
N ALA A 298 5.67 -12.52 -7.02
CA ALA A 298 6.24 -11.92 -8.22
C ALA A 298 6.07 -10.38 -8.25
N ASP A 299 6.00 -9.75 -7.08
CA ASP A 299 5.92 -8.30 -7.00
C ASP A 299 7.24 -7.67 -7.48
N ASN A 300 7.17 -7.00 -8.60
CA ASN A 300 8.32 -6.35 -9.25
C ASN A 300 8.32 -4.82 -9.13
N ILE A 301 7.48 -4.28 -8.23
CA ILE A 301 7.51 -2.86 -7.82
C ILE A 301 8.20 -2.75 -6.47
N ILE A 302 7.70 -3.47 -5.45
CA ILE A 302 8.37 -3.65 -4.17
C ILE A 302 8.60 -5.15 -4.01
N PRO A 303 9.86 -5.63 -3.95
CA PRO A 303 10.12 -7.07 -3.95
C PRO A 303 9.67 -7.75 -2.66
N ALA A 304 9.24 -9.02 -2.76
CA ALA A 304 8.76 -9.78 -1.62
C ALA A 304 9.82 -9.97 -0.50
N ALA A 305 11.10 -9.79 -0.82
CA ALA A 305 12.18 -9.75 0.15
C ALA A 305 11.96 -8.72 1.26
N GLU A 306 11.30 -7.59 0.97
CA GLU A 306 10.98 -6.56 1.96
C GLU A 306 10.08 -7.10 3.08
N THR A 307 9.10 -7.92 2.73
CA THR A 307 8.27 -8.62 3.74
C THR A 307 9.09 -9.61 4.57
N LEU A 308 10.08 -10.27 3.98
CA LEU A 308 10.96 -11.17 4.72
C LEU A 308 11.86 -10.41 5.70
N TRP A 309 12.35 -9.23 5.33
CA TRP A 309 13.10 -8.34 6.22
C TRP A 309 12.25 -7.87 7.39
N MET A 310 11.04 -7.36 7.14
CA MET A 310 10.10 -6.98 8.21
C MET A 310 9.83 -8.14 9.17
N ALA A 311 9.60 -9.36 8.63
CA ALA A 311 9.34 -10.53 9.44
C ALA A 311 10.55 -10.97 10.26
N HIS A 312 11.77 -10.76 9.76
CA HIS A 312 13.02 -11.06 10.47
C HIS A 312 13.24 -10.11 11.65
N GLU A 313 12.82 -8.86 11.52
CA GLU A 313 13.01 -7.82 12.54
C GLU A 313 11.91 -7.83 13.61
N LEU A 314 10.68 -8.15 13.25
CA LEU A 314 9.51 -8.13 14.15
C LEU A 314 9.65 -9.17 15.28
N PRO A 315 9.33 -8.79 16.54
CA PRO A 315 9.22 -9.76 17.62
C PRO A 315 8.18 -10.85 17.28
N GLY A 316 8.48 -12.12 17.63
CA GLY A 316 7.58 -13.24 17.35
C GLY A 316 6.20 -13.14 18.01
N THR A 317 6.07 -12.30 19.05
CA THR A 317 4.77 -11.97 19.68
C THR A 317 3.98 -10.93 18.91
N THR A 318 4.64 -10.12 18.11
CA THR A 318 4.06 -9.02 17.31
C THR A 318 3.63 -9.52 15.93
N LEU A 319 4.46 -10.32 15.26
CA LEU A 319 4.12 -10.92 13.97
C LEU A 319 3.05 -12.01 14.15
N GLN A 320 1.83 -11.73 13.71
CA GLN A 320 0.70 -12.65 13.85
C GLN A 320 0.58 -13.62 12.67
N ALA A 321 0.85 -13.16 11.47
CA ALA A 321 0.88 -13.99 10.26
C ALA A 321 1.69 -13.30 9.16
N MET A 322 2.34 -14.12 8.33
CA MET A 322 3.00 -13.70 7.11
C MET A 322 2.61 -14.64 5.96
N LEU A 323 2.35 -14.06 4.80
CA LEU A 323 2.09 -14.82 3.58
C LEU A 323 2.73 -14.11 2.38
N VAL A 324 3.68 -14.79 1.73
CA VAL A 324 4.08 -14.49 0.36
C VAL A 324 3.25 -15.41 -0.55
N SER A 325 2.48 -14.83 -1.47
CA SER A 325 1.45 -15.54 -2.22
C SER A 325 1.65 -15.44 -3.73
N PRO A 326 1.67 -16.57 -4.45
CA PRO A 326 1.69 -16.55 -5.91
C PRO A 326 0.36 -16.12 -6.54
N VAL A 327 -0.69 -15.95 -5.73
CA VAL A 327 -2.01 -15.45 -6.18
C VAL A 327 -1.98 -13.96 -6.47
N LEU A 328 -1.03 -13.23 -5.89
CA LEU A 328 -0.90 -11.78 -5.98
C LEU A 328 0.34 -11.41 -6.81
N ALA A 329 0.20 -10.36 -7.65
CA ALA A 329 1.30 -9.61 -8.21
C ALA A 329 1.12 -8.15 -7.79
N HIS A 330 2.06 -7.59 -7.05
CA HIS A 330 1.90 -6.33 -6.34
C HIS A 330 0.54 -6.26 -5.62
N LEU A 331 -0.39 -5.45 -6.10
CA LEU A 331 -1.74 -5.29 -5.50
C LEU A 331 -2.84 -5.99 -6.34
N ASP A 332 -2.49 -6.65 -7.43
CA ASP A 332 -3.44 -7.29 -8.33
C ASP A 332 -3.48 -8.81 -8.14
N LEU A 333 -4.68 -9.38 -8.29
CA LEU A 333 -4.81 -10.82 -8.40
C LEU A 333 -4.27 -11.29 -9.75
N GLN A 334 -3.29 -12.19 -9.73
CA GLN A 334 -2.73 -12.73 -10.97
C GLN A 334 -3.78 -13.51 -11.77
N SER A 335 -3.74 -13.32 -13.09
CA SER A 335 -4.56 -14.09 -14.04
C SER A 335 -4.06 -15.52 -14.25
N ALA A 336 -2.83 -15.86 -13.83
CA ALA A 336 -2.35 -17.23 -13.79
C ALA A 336 -3.24 -18.04 -12.85
N GLN A 337 -3.63 -19.27 -13.24
CA GLN A 337 -4.50 -20.11 -12.42
C GLN A 337 -3.71 -20.55 -11.18
N PRO A 338 -3.90 -19.90 -10.02
CA PRO A 338 -3.25 -20.33 -8.78
C PRO A 338 -3.79 -21.70 -8.38
N GLY A 339 -2.98 -22.47 -7.68
CA GLY A 339 -3.42 -23.73 -7.10
C GLY A 339 -4.49 -23.51 -6.03
N ALA A 340 -5.45 -24.41 -5.91
CA ALA A 340 -6.50 -24.33 -4.88
C ALA A 340 -5.93 -24.21 -3.45
N TRP A 341 -4.72 -24.72 -3.22
CA TRP A 341 -4.01 -24.58 -1.96
C TRP A 341 -3.55 -23.15 -1.71
N ASP A 342 -3.06 -22.44 -2.73
CA ASP A 342 -2.60 -21.06 -2.61
C ASP A 342 -3.77 -20.11 -2.41
N GLU A 343 -4.89 -20.35 -3.11
CA GLU A 343 -6.14 -19.62 -2.84
C GLU A 343 -6.61 -19.84 -1.39
N TRP A 344 -6.55 -21.07 -0.90
CA TRP A 344 -6.93 -21.40 0.48
C TRP A 344 -6.02 -20.68 1.50
N ARG A 345 -4.70 -20.64 1.27
CA ARG A 345 -3.75 -19.90 2.14
C ARG A 345 -4.11 -18.42 2.21
N LEU A 346 -4.48 -17.80 1.08
CA LEU A 346 -4.89 -16.40 1.04
C LEU A 346 -6.23 -16.19 1.78
N VAL A 347 -7.21 -17.06 1.58
CA VAL A 347 -8.47 -17.04 2.35
C VAL A 347 -8.20 -17.18 3.84
N HIS A 348 -7.34 -18.11 4.23
CA HIS A 348 -6.99 -18.32 5.63
C HIS A 348 -6.30 -17.10 6.24
N PHE A 349 -5.33 -16.52 5.53
CA PHE A 349 -4.62 -15.32 5.96
C PHE A 349 -5.60 -14.14 6.17
N LEU A 350 -6.47 -13.86 5.21
CA LEU A 350 -7.48 -12.80 5.35
C LEU A 350 -8.48 -13.12 6.47
N ALA A 351 -8.81 -14.40 6.69
CA ALA A 351 -9.66 -14.79 7.80
C ALA A 351 -9.04 -14.49 9.17
N LEU A 352 -7.72 -14.63 9.32
CA LEU A 352 -7.01 -14.20 10.54
C LEU A 352 -7.15 -12.69 10.77
N VAL A 353 -7.00 -11.89 9.72
CA VAL A 353 -7.18 -10.42 9.78
C VAL A 353 -8.62 -10.05 10.14
N MET A 354 -9.61 -10.65 9.47
CA MET A 354 -11.03 -10.42 9.76
C MET A 354 -11.39 -10.82 11.20
N HIS A 355 -10.80 -11.92 11.68
CA HIS A 355 -10.97 -12.35 13.08
C HIS A 355 -10.35 -11.35 14.06
N ALA A 356 -9.13 -10.86 13.78
CA ALA A 356 -8.47 -9.85 14.60
C ALA A 356 -9.26 -8.54 14.66
N ALA A 357 -9.83 -8.09 13.52
CA ALA A 357 -10.71 -6.93 13.51
C ALA A 357 -11.91 -7.09 14.44
N GLY A 358 -12.51 -8.30 14.48
CA GLY A 358 -13.70 -8.60 15.29
C GLY A 358 -13.45 -8.92 16.77
N ARG A 359 -12.21 -9.05 17.24
CA ARG A 359 -11.89 -9.27 18.66
C ARG A 359 -12.05 -7.95 19.42
N ASN A 360 -12.71 -7.98 20.59
CA ASN A 360 -12.82 -6.86 21.52
C ASN A 360 -11.57 -6.73 22.38
#